data_a860d3edaa1fe2b16c0fbf08a5380237
#
_entry.id   a860d3edaa1fe2b16c0fbf08a5380237
#
_cell.length_a   1.000
_cell.length_b   1.000
_cell.length_c   1.000
_cell.angle_alpha   90.00
_cell.angle_beta   90.00
_cell.angle_gamma   90.00
#
_symmetry.space_group_name_H-M   'P 1'
#
loop_
_entity.id
_entity.type
_entity.pdbx_description
1 polymer ?
#
loop_
_entity_poly.entity_id
_entity_poly.type
_entity_poly.pdbx_seq_one_letter_code
_entity_poly.pdbx_strand_id
1 'polypeptide(L)'
;MKFGIFDHVDRSDLPLHEYYEARLKLVEFYDRHDFYAYHIAEHHQTPLGMAPSPSVFLAAVAQRSKRLRFGPMIYALPLYHPIRMIEEICMLDQMSGGRLEMGFGRGASPT
;
A
#
# COMPACT_ATOMS: atom_id res chain seq x y z
N MET A 1 -14.03 11.30 14.94
CA MET A 1 -13.52 9.92 14.88
C MET A 1 -12.90 9.70 13.52
N LYS A 2 -11.75 9.04 13.48
CA LYS A 2 -11.04 8.76 12.22
C LYS A 2 -11.20 7.30 11.84
N PHE A 3 -11.46 7.03 10.57
CA PHE A 3 -11.59 5.67 10.06
C PHE A 3 -10.50 5.39 9.04
N GLY A 4 -9.88 4.22 9.15
CA GLY A 4 -8.90 3.75 8.21
C GLY A 4 -9.31 2.41 7.61
N ILE A 5 -8.65 2.06 6.51
CA ILE A 5 -8.83 0.79 5.82
C ILE A 5 -7.52 0.02 5.88
N PHE A 6 -7.60 -1.25 6.23
CA PHE A 6 -6.49 -2.18 6.09
C PHE A 6 -6.86 -3.20 5.03
N ASP A 7 -6.13 -3.18 3.91
CA ASP A 7 -6.46 -3.99 2.74
C ASP A 7 -5.34 -5.00 2.48
N HIS A 8 -5.71 -6.26 2.41
CA HIS A 8 -4.75 -7.31 2.05
C HIS A 8 -4.48 -7.37 0.55
N VAL A 9 -5.33 -6.76 -0.27
CA VAL A 9 -5.27 -6.84 -1.73
C VAL A 9 -5.22 -8.32 -2.14
N ASP A 10 -6.11 -9.12 -1.53
CA ASP A 10 -6.14 -10.55 -1.77
C ASP A 10 -6.81 -10.87 -3.10
N ARG A 11 -6.51 -12.07 -3.62
CA ARG A 11 -6.89 -12.47 -4.96
C ARG A 11 -8.40 -12.43 -5.18
N SER A 12 -8.81 -11.99 -6.37
CA SER A 12 -10.19 -12.06 -6.82
C SER A 12 -10.27 -12.80 -8.16
N ASP A 13 -11.51 -12.99 -8.66
CA ASP A 13 -11.74 -13.64 -9.95
C ASP A 13 -11.48 -12.73 -11.14
N LEU A 14 -11.29 -11.44 -10.92
CA LEU A 14 -11.00 -10.49 -11.99
C LEU A 14 -9.60 -10.70 -12.55
N PRO A 15 -9.38 -10.43 -13.84
CA PRO A 15 -8.02 -10.31 -14.36
C PRO A 15 -7.26 -9.27 -13.55
N LEU A 16 -5.98 -9.51 -13.33
CA LEU A 16 -5.21 -8.75 -12.36
C LEU A 16 -5.18 -7.25 -12.67
N HIS A 17 -5.05 -6.86 -13.94
CA HIS A 17 -5.03 -5.44 -14.30
C HIS A 17 -6.36 -4.75 -14.00
N GLU A 18 -7.48 -5.45 -14.20
CA GLU A 18 -8.80 -4.93 -13.85
C GLU A 18 -8.98 -4.85 -12.33
N TYR A 19 -8.44 -5.83 -11.61
CA TYR A 19 -8.47 -5.86 -10.16
C TYR A 19 -7.74 -4.66 -9.57
N TYR A 20 -6.53 -4.37 -10.06
CA TYR A 20 -5.79 -3.21 -9.57
C TYR A 20 -6.54 -1.91 -9.83
N GLU A 21 -7.13 -1.77 -11.01
CA GLU A 21 -7.89 -0.57 -11.32
C GLU A 21 -9.11 -0.44 -10.41
N ALA A 22 -9.81 -1.55 -10.14
CA ALA A 22 -10.96 -1.55 -9.24
C ALA A 22 -10.55 -1.13 -7.82
N ARG A 23 -9.40 -1.62 -7.34
CA ARG A 23 -8.89 -1.20 -6.02
C ARG A 23 -8.52 0.27 -5.97
N LEU A 24 -7.92 0.78 -7.04
CA LEU A 24 -7.57 2.20 -7.10
C LEU A 24 -8.81 3.09 -7.17
N LYS A 25 -9.89 2.63 -7.77
CA LYS A 25 -11.17 3.34 -7.72
C LYS A 25 -11.73 3.38 -6.31
N LEU A 26 -11.57 2.30 -5.54
CA LEU A 26 -11.94 2.30 -4.13
C LEU A 26 -11.10 3.30 -3.34
N VAL A 27 -9.81 3.38 -3.63
CA VAL A 27 -8.93 4.36 -2.99
C VAL A 27 -9.43 5.79 -3.26
N GLU A 28 -9.81 6.08 -4.51
CA GLU A 28 -10.40 7.38 -4.84
C GLU A 28 -11.67 7.65 -4.05
N PHE A 29 -12.50 6.63 -3.86
CA PHE A 29 -13.70 6.72 -3.04
C PHE A 29 -13.35 7.05 -1.59
N TYR A 30 -12.38 6.34 -1.01
CA TYR A 30 -11.95 6.61 0.37
C TYR A 30 -11.44 8.04 0.52
N ASP A 31 -10.67 8.51 -0.45
CA ASP A 31 -10.13 9.88 -0.46
C ASP A 31 -11.26 10.91 -0.48
N ARG A 32 -12.26 10.73 -1.35
CA ARG A 32 -13.39 11.66 -1.47
C ARG A 32 -14.28 11.67 -0.23
N HIS A 33 -14.34 10.57 0.50
CA HIS A 33 -15.23 10.41 1.65
C HIS A 33 -14.51 10.58 2.99
N ASP A 34 -13.35 11.23 2.98
CA ASP A 34 -12.61 11.64 4.17
C ASP A 34 -12.17 10.49 5.07
N PHE A 35 -11.91 9.32 4.52
CA PHE A 35 -11.23 8.27 5.26
C PHE A 35 -9.83 8.76 5.62
N TYR A 36 -9.37 8.40 6.81
CA TYR A 36 -8.12 8.93 7.33
C TYR A 36 -6.91 8.29 6.66
N ALA A 37 -6.89 6.97 6.51
CA ALA A 37 -5.72 6.26 6.02
C ALA A 37 -6.10 4.94 5.33
N TYR A 38 -5.23 4.54 4.41
CA TYR A 38 -5.33 3.29 3.68
C TYR A 38 -4.00 2.56 3.79
N HIS A 39 -4.01 1.37 4.38
CA HIS A 39 -2.82 0.57 4.58
C HIS A 39 -2.95 -0.76 3.85
N ILE A 40 -1.83 -1.25 3.30
CA ILE A 40 -1.81 -2.55 2.63
C ILE A 40 -0.80 -3.48 3.28
N ALA A 41 -1.09 -4.78 3.21
CA ALA A 41 -0.19 -5.83 3.69
C ALA A 41 0.83 -6.18 2.62
N GLU A 42 2.00 -6.63 3.05
CA GLU A 42 2.98 -7.22 2.14
C GLU A 42 2.97 -8.74 2.31
N HIS A 43 2.55 -9.44 1.26
CA HIS A 43 2.58 -10.91 1.22
C HIS A 43 3.23 -11.34 -0.10
N HIS A 44 3.90 -12.50 -0.09
CA HIS A 44 4.66 -12.98 -1.24
C HIS A 44 4.24 -14.40 -1.61
N GLN A 45 4.09 -14.65 -2.90
CA GLN A 45 3.82 -15.97 -3.47
C GLN A 45 2.59 -16.63 -2.85
N THR A 46 1.54 -15.84 -2.62
CA THR A 46 0.30 -16.32 -2.00
C THR A 46 -0.89 -15.53 -2.55
N PRO A 47 -2.06 -16.17 -2.67
CA PRO A 47 -3.28 -15.42 -3.06
C PRO A 47 -3.77 -14.46 -1.97
N LEU A 48 -3.15 -14.46 -0.79
CA LEU A 48 -3.54 -13.56 0.29
C LEU A 48 -3.08 -12.12 0.07
N GLY A 49 -2.23 -11.87 -0.92
CA GLY A 49 -1.81 -10.51 -1.23
C GLY A 49 -1.29 -10.42 -2.65
N MET A 50 -1.97 -9.63 -3.48
CA MET A 50 -1.61 -9.47 -4.89
C MET A 50 -0.80 -8.20 -5.15
N ALA A 51 -0.36 -7.53 -4.08
CA ALA A 51 0.55 -6.39 -4.16
C ALA A 51 1.85 -6.74 -3.44
N PRO A 52 2.66 -7.66 -4.00
CA PRO A 52 3.88 -8.12 -3.30
C PRO A 52 4.92 -7.02 -3.14
N SER A 53 4.85 -5.97 -3.95
CA SER A 53 5.65 -4.76 -3.72
C SER A 53 4.71 -3.65 -3.28
N PRO A 54 4.60 -3.41 -1.96
CA PRO A 54 3.76 -2.31 -1.48
C PRO A 54 4.11 -0.97 -2.12
N SER A 55 5.39 -0.67 -2.29
CA SER A 55 5.81 0.62 -2.87
C SER A 55 5.25 0.85 -4.27
N VAL A 56 5.22 -0.19 -5.10
CA VAL A 56 4.69 -0.07 -6.47
C VAL A 56 3.20 0.28 -6.44
N PHE A 57 2.42 -0.43 -5.63
CA PHE A 57 0.98 -0.17 -5.53
C PHE A 57 0.72 1.18 -4.86
N LEU A 58 1.47 1.49 -3.80
CA LEU A 58 1.29 2.75 -3.07
C LEU A 58 1.69 3.97 -3.89
N ALA A 59 2.60 3.83 -4.86
CA ALA A 59 2.89 4.92 -5.78
C ALA A 59 1.64 5.28 -6.60
N ALA A 60 0.89 4.28 -7.05
CA ALA A 60 -0.37 4.52 -7.74
C ALA A 60 -1.41 5.14 -6.81
N VAL A 61 -1.49 4.66 -5.56
CA VAL A 61 -2.39 5.23 -4.55
C VAL A 61 -2.08 6.71 -4.34
N ALA A 62 -0.80 7.06 -4.24
CA ALA A 62 -0.36 8.44 -4.05
C ALA A 62 -0.86 9.36 -5.17
N GLN A 63 -0.85 8.86 -6.41
CA GLN A 63 -1.26 9.65 -7.57
C GLN A 63 -2.78 9.68 -7.78
N ARG A 64 -3.51 8.73 -7.20
CA ARG A 64 -4.97 8.62 -7.33
C ARG A 64 -5.71 9.25 -6.16
N SER A 65 -5.00 9.83 -5.19
CA SER A 65 -5.59 10.46 -4.01
C SER A 65 -4.94 11.80 -3.74
N LYS A 66 -5.59 12.62 -2.90
CA LYS A 66 -5.11 13.97 -2.59
C LYS A 66 -4.91 14.20 -1.10
N ARG A 67 -5.76 13.62 -0.26
CA ARG A 67 -5.75 13.84 1.20
C ARG A 67 -5.57 12.55 1.99
N LEU A 68 -5.93 11.41 1.41
CA LEU A 68 -5.85 10.12 2.07
C LEU A 68 -4.40 9.81 2.44
N ARG A 69 -4.18 9.50 3.71
CA ARG A 69 -2.89 9.01 4.16
C ARG A 69 -2.80 7.52 3.79
N PHE A 70 -1.59 7.02 3.58
CA PHE A 70 -1.43 5.64 3.13
C PHE A 70 -0.07 5.10 3.53
N GLY A 71 0.07 3.80 3.54
CA GLY A 71 1.35 3.18 3.82
C GLY A 71 1.27 1.66 3.89
N PRO A 72 2.41 1.01 4.04
CA PRO A 72 2.45 -0.43 4.27
C PRO A 72 2.13 -0.74 5.73
N MET A 73 1.46 -1.82 5.94
CA MET A 73 1.29 -2.39 7.27
C MET A 73 1.58 -3.88 7.17
N ILE A 74 2.82 -4.22 7.08
CA ILE A 74 4.09 -3.49 7.22
C ILE A 74 4.98 -3.78 6.01
N TYR A 75 6.11 -3.06 5.84
CA TYR A 75 7.20 -3.52 4.99
C TYR A 75 7.94 -4.65 5.72
N ALA A 76 8.13 -5.77 5.04
CA ALA A 76 8.91 -6.90 5.57
C ALA A 76 10.40 -6.60 5.37
N LEU A 77 11.01 -5.92 6.31
CA LEU A 77 12.37 -5.39 6.19
C LEU A 77 13.44 -6.38 5.74
N PRO A 78 13.41 -7.67 6.16
CA PRO A 78 14.44 -8.61 5.69
C PRO A 78 14.52 -8.79 4.18
N LEU A 79 13.48 -8.39 3.45
CA LEU A 79 13.45 -8.53 2.00
C LEU A 79 14.01 -7.33 1.25
N TYR A 80 14.43 -6.29 1.97
CA TYR A 80 14.83 -5.03 1.34
C TYR A 80 16.29 -4.68 1.63
N HIS A 81 16.96 -4.16 0.63
CA HIS A 81 18.24 -3.49 0.86
C HIS A 81 17.94 -2.12 1.49
N PRO A 82 18.63 -1.74 2.57
CA PRO A 82 18.32 -0.49 3.29
C PRO A 82 18.33 0.76 2.42
N ILE A 83 19.28 0.88 1.51
CA ILE A 83 19.37 2.05 0.63
C ILE A 83 18.15 2.14 -0.25
N ARG A 84 17.74 1.00 -0.87
CA ARG A 84 16.56 0.97 -1.73
C ARG A 84 15.30 1.33 -0.94
N MET A 85 15.16 0.80 0.26
CA MET A 85 13.99 1.07 1.10
C MET A 85 13.90 2.55 1.45
N ILE A 86 14.99 3.16 1.88
CA ILE A 86 15.00 4.58 2.22
C ILE A 86 14.65 5.44 1.01
N GLU A 87 15.21 5.13 -0.14
CA GLU A 87 14.93 5.88 -1.37
C GLU A 87 13.46 5.78 -1.77
N GLU A 88 12.88 4.59 -1.71
CA GLU A 88 11.46 4.39 -2.02
C GLU A 88 10.56 5.17 -1.08
N ILE A 89 10.87 5.12 0.21
CA ILE A 89 10.13 5.87 1.24
C ILE A 89 10.16 7.37 0.93
N CYS A 90 11.35 7.88 0.67
CA CYS A 90 11.51 9.30 0.38
C CYS A 90 10.74 9.72 -0.87
N MET A 91 10.78 8.89 -1.91
CA MET A 91 10.03 9.18 -3.13
C MET A 91 8.52 9.18 -2.89
N LEU A 92 8.00 8.18 -2.19
CA LEU A 92 6.58 8.10 -1.87
C LEU A 92 6.12 9.30 -1.03
N ASP A 93 6.95 9.69 -0.07
CA ASP A 93 6.64 10.85 0.77
C ASP A 93 6.56 12.12 -0.06
N GLN A 94 7.54 12.36 -0.92
CA GLN A 94 7.55 13.54 -1.77
C GLN A 94 6.43 13.52 -2.82
N MET A 95 6.20 12.39 -3.46
CA MET A 95 5.15 12.24 -4.47
C MET A 95 3.76 12.44 -3.89
N SER A 96 3.57 12.16 -2.61
CA SER A 96 2.27 12.28 -1.95
C SER A 96 2.10 13.57 -1.17
N GLY A 97 3.12 14.43 -1.10
CA GLY A 97 3.04 15.63 -0.28
C GLY A 97 2.98 15.34 1.21
N GLY A 98 3.71 14.33 1.67
CA GLY A 98 3.83 14.02 3.09
C GLY A 98 2.72 13.17 3.66
N ARG A 99 2.00 12.39 2.81
CA ARG A 99 0.88 11.55 3.29
C ARG A 99 1.27 10.12 3.63
N LEU A 100 2.55 9.76 3.44
CA LEU A 100 3.01 8.40 3.72
C LEU A 100 3.09 8.14 5.22
N GLU A 101 2.55 7.00 5.64
CA GLU A 101 2.68 6.49 7.01
C GLU A 101 3.45 5.18 6.96
N MET A 102 4.54 5.11 7.71
CA MET A 102 5.47 3.99 7.62
C MET A 102 5.20 2.92 8.67
N GLY A 103 5.23 1.67 8.24
CA GLY A 103 5.20 0.52 9.13
C GLY A 103 6.29 -0.46 8.74
N PHE A 104 7.05 -0.93 9.71
CA PHE A 104 8.13 -1.91 9.51
C PHE A 104 7.90 -3.13 10.36
N GLY A 105 8.35 -4.29 9.88
CA GLY A 105 8.32 -5.51 10.65
C GLY A 105 9.25 -6.56 10.07
N ARG A 106 9.35 -7.67 10.80
CA ARG A 106 10.16 -8.81 10.34
C ARG A 106 9.40 -9.71 9.35
N GLY A 107 8.08 -9.56 9.31
CA GLY A 107 7.21 -10.51 8.64
C GLY A 107 6.79 -11.61 9.60
N ALA A 108 5.60 -12.20 9.34
CA ALA A 108 5.03 -13.22 10.22
C ALA A 108 5.41 -14.64 9.83
N SER A 109 5.81 -14.84 8.57
CA SER A 109 6.14 -16.17 8.06
C SER A 109 7.65 -16.40 8.11
N PRO A 110 8.10 -17.60 8.45
CA PRO A 110 9.53 -17.92 8.44
C PRO A 110 10.11 -18.10 7.05
N THR A 111 9.29 -18.16 6.01
CA THR A 111 9.77 -18.39 4.64
C THR A 111 9.63 -17.16 3.78
#